data_c6af9610f8997e5543541db0d1973a31
#
_entry.id   c6af9610f8997e5543541db0d1973a31
#
_cell.length_a   1.000
_cell.length_b   1.000
_cell.length_c   1.000
_cell.angle_alpha   90.00
_cell.angle_beta   90.00
_cell.angle_gamma   90.00
#
_symmetry.space_group_name_H-M   'P 1'
#
loop_
_entity.id
_entity.type
_entity.pdbx_description
1 polymer ?
#
loop_
_entity_poly.entity_id
_entity_poly.type
_entity_poly.pdbx_seq_one_letter_code
_entity_poly.pdbx_strand_id
1 'polypeptide(L)'
;MKRTVIVVVILVVLIALVVSRTRAPRRAPANASAHDAGHVTAPAAPAARTSLFGDLGAYHREIKTANADAQKFFDEGLTLLYGFNHEESFKSFELAASKDTAAPMPHWGMALALGTNINDTAPADRLKQGYTHLAEAQKRKAAGSDVEQGLIDALAKRYVADPTGDQMVRERAYSDAMAALAKKFPDDLDVATRVSADRIKRDVRPREAA
;
A
#
# COMPACT_ATOMS: atom_id res chain seq x y z
N MET A 1 -14.48 -10.40 -42.60
CA MET A 1 -13.46 -10.18 -41.55
C MET A 1 -12.14 -9.61 -42.06
N LYS A 2 -11.54 -10.04 -43.17
CA LYS A 2 -10.24 -9.52 -43.67
C LYS A 2 -10.23 -8.04 -44.09
N ARG A 3 -11.34 -7.52 -44.65
CA ARG A 3 -11.44 -6.10 -45.09
C ARG A 3 -11.54 -5.11 -43.93
N THR A 4 -12.21 -5.45 -42.85
CA THR A 4 -12.34 -4.58 -41.66
C THR A 4 -11.03 -4.40 -40.91
N VAL A 5 -10.20 -5.44 -40.81
CA VAL A 5 -8.89 -5.37 -40.17
C VAL A 5 -7.92 -4.45 -40.95
N ILE A 6 -7.95 -4.50 -42.27
CA ILE A 6 -7.09 -3.67 -43.13
C ILE A 6 -7.44 -2.19 -42.98
N VAL A 7 -8.74 -1.83 -42.90
CA VAL A 7 -9.16 -0.43 -42.71
C VAL A 7 -8.71 0.12 -41.35
N VAL A 8 -8.80 -0.66 -40.28
CA VAL A 8 -8.35 -0.25 -38.96
C VAL A 8 -6.84 -0.03 -38.89
N VAL A 9 -6.04 -0.91 -39.52
CA VAL A 9 -4.58 -0.76 -39.56
C VAL A 9 -4.16 0.47 -40.36
N ILE A 10 -4.81 0.76 -41.49
CA ILE A 10 -4.53 1.97 -42.28
C ILE A 10 -4.89 3.23 -41.50
N LEU A 11 -6.00 3.25 -40.75
CA LEU A 11 -6.40 4.40 -39.94
C LEU A 11 -5.40 4.68 -38.80
N VAL A 12 -4.90 3.65 -38.13
CA VAL A 12 -3.88 3.79 -37.05
C VAL A 12 -2.55 4.33 -37.61
N VAL A 13 -2.12 3.87 -38.78
CA VAL A 13 -0.88 4.35 -39.41
C VAL A 13 -1.02 5.80 -39.87
N LEU A 14 -2.18 6.22 -40.39
CA LEU A 14 -2.43 7.62 -40.77
C LEU A 14 -2.47 8.56 -39.58
N ILE A 15 -3.05 8.16 -38.44
CA ILE A 15 -3.03 8.94 -37.19
C ILE A 15 -1.60 9.11 -36.66
N ALA A 16 -0.76 8.05 -36.70
CA ALA A 16 0.64 8.12 -36.28
C ALA A 16 1.46 9.07 -37.16
N LEU A 17 1.21 9.11 -38.47
CA LEU A 17 1.88 10.00 -39.42
C LEU A 17 1.49 11.47 -39.25
N VAL A 18 0.24 11.77 -38.90
CA VAL A 18 -0.26 13.13 -38.66
C VAL A 18 0.34 13.68 -37.35
N VAL A 19 0.40 12.87 -36.29
CA VAL A 19 1.00 13.28 -35.00
C VAL A 19 2.51 13.54 -35.11
N SER A 20 3.19 12.83 -36.00
CA SER A 20 4.66 13.02 -36.21
C SER A 20 5.00 14.30 -36.99
N ARG A 21 4.06 14.86 -37.80
CA ARG A 21 4.31 16.07 -38.60
C ARG A 21 4.07 17.40 -37.90
N THR A 22 3.42 17.39 -36.70
CA THR A 22 3.10 18.62 -35.95
C THR A 22 4.13 19.03 -34.92
N ARG A 23 5.20 18.27 -34.74
CA ARG A 23 6.30 18.66 -33.84
C ARG A 23 7.39 19.42 -34.60
N ALA A 24 7.21 20.74 -34.74
CA ALA A 24 8.30 21.64 -35.12
C ALA A 24 9.34 21.71 -33.95
N PRO A 25 10.64 21.73 -34.26
CA PRO A 25 11.66 21.88 -33.21
C PRO A 25 11.56 23.28 -32.60
N ARG A 26 11.24 23.37 -31.31
CA ARG A 26 11.36 24.62 -30.56
C ARG A 26 12.83 25.00 -30.45
N ARG A 27 13.22 26.05 -31.14
CA ARG A 27 14.53 26.71 -31.02
C ARG A 27 14.64 27.30 -29.62
N ALA A 28 15.64 26.87 -28.87
CA ALA A 28 15.98 27.43 -27.57
C ALA A 28 16.48 28.87 -27.75
N PRO A 29 16.09 29.83 -26.94
CA PRO A 29 16.72 31.16 -26.93
C PRO A 29 18.09 31.03 -26.26
N ALA A 30 19.12 31.40 -27.01
CA ALA A 30 20.45 31.67 -26.47
C ALA A 30 20.40 33.05 -25.77
N ASN A 31 20.47 33.03 -24.44
CA ASN A 31 21.08 34.12 -23.66
C ASN A 31 21.44 33.55 -22.28
N ALA A 32 22.70 33.15 -22.17
CA ALA A 32 23.32 32.90 -20.88
C ALA A 32 23.86 34.24 -20.36
N SER A 33 23.16 34.83 -19.43
CA SER A 33 23.78 35.81 -18.54
C SER A 33 24.02 35.09 -17.20
N ALA A 34 25.31 34.95 -16.90
CA ALA A 34 25.77 34.51 -15.59
C ALA A 34 25.35 35.58 -14.55
N HIS A 35 24.42 35.24 -13.68
CA HIS A 35 24.25 35.95 -12.44
C HIS A 35 23.77 35.01 -11.35
N ASP A 36 24.56 35.00 -10.31
CA ASP A 36 24.22 34.73 -8.92
C ASP A 36 23.85 33.28 -8.56
N ALA A 37 24.84 32.59 -8.00
CA ALA A 37 24.63 31.38 -7.23
C ALA A 37 23.86 31.74 -5.94
N GLY A 38 22.60 32.13 -6.09
CA GLY A 38 21.63 32.15 -5.01
C GLY A 38 21.46 30.73 -4.49
N HIS A 39 21.82 30.54 -3.25
CA HIS A 39 21.60 29.32 -2.48
C HIS A 39 20.11 28.97 -2.55
N VAL A 40 19.73 28.16 -3.51
CA VAL A 40 18.38 27.60 -3.57
C VAL A 40 18.29 26.60 -2.42
N THR A 41 17.81 27.07 -1.27
CA THR A 41 17.38 26.19 -0.20
C THR A 41 16.36 25.23 -0.81
N ALA A 42 16.66 23.93 -0.80
CA ALA A 42 15.70 22.90 -1.15
C ALA A 42 14.39 23.21 -0.39
N PRO A 43 13.21 23.09 -1.03
CA PRO A 43 11.96 23.28 -0.30
C PRO A 43 11.97 22.39 0.93
N ALA A 44 11.72 22.98 2.10
CA ALA A 44 11.62 22.23 3.34
C ALA A 44 10.63 21.07 3.12
N ALA A 45 11.00 19.87 3.53
CA ALA A 45 10.08 18.74 3.50
C ALA A 45 8.76 19.18 4.17
N PRO A 46 7.59 18.85 3.59
CA PRO A 46 6.32 19.26 4.20
C PRO A 46 6.30 18.82 5.66
N ALA A 47 5.90 19.73 6.55
CA ALA A 47 5.83 19.42 7.98
C ALA A 47 5.01 18.15 8.17
N ALA A 48 5.52 17.22 9.00
CA ALA A 48 4.83 15.97 9.28
C ALA A 48 3.42 16.28 9.80
N ARG A 49 2.39 15.67 9.21
CA ARG A 49 1.01 15.83 9.65
C ARG A 49 0.87 15.36 11.11
N THR A 50 0.18 16.12 11.93
CA THR A 50 -0.03 15.81 13.35
C THR A 50 -1.51 15.75 13.74
N SER A 51 -2.42 16.01 12.79
CA SER A 51 -3.88 16.02 12.98
C SER A 51 -4.58 15.03 12.06
N LEU A 52 -5.76 14.57 12.46
CA LEU A 52 -6.65 13.74 11.66
C LEU A 52 -7.18 14.53 10.43
N PHE A 53 -7.53 13.79 9.37
CA PHE A 53 -8.40 14.32 8.30
C PHE A 53 -9.84 14.42 8.82
N GLY A 54 -10.54 15.50 8.49
CA GLY A 54 -11.86 15.79 9.08
C GLY A 54 -13.05 15.11 8.43
N ASP A 55 -12.88 14.40 7.29
CA ASP A 55 -13.98 14.01 6.40
C ASP A 55 -13.89 12.57 5.85
N LEU A 56 -13.17 11.69 6.52
CA LEU A 56 -12.99 10.28 6.07
C LEU A 56 -14.11 9.34 6.53
N GLY A 57 -15.20 9.85 7.07
CA GLY A 57 -16.32 9.05 7.56
C GLY A 57 -16.11 8.51 8.98
N ALA A 58 -16.93 7.53 9.38
CA ALA A 58 -17.01 7.02 10.75
C ALA A 58 -16.62 5.53 10.85
N TYR A 59 -15.75 5.04 9.96
CA TYR A 59 -15.27 3.66 10.06
C TYR A 59 -14.49 3.47 11.36
N HIS A 60 -14.79 2.37 12.08
CA HIS A 60 -14.17 2.04 13.34
C HIS A 60 -13.84 0.54 13.41
N ARG A 61 -12.60 0.23 13.79
CA ARG A 61 -12.18 -1.10 14.22
C ARG A 61 -11.46 -0.99 15.55
N GLU A 62 -12.09 -1.47 16.61
CA GLU A 62 -11.48 -1.50 17.94
C GLU A 62 -10.16 -2.27 17.92
N ILE A 63 -9.12 -1.67 18.55
CA ILE A 63 -7.83 -2.29 18.80
C ILE A 63 -7.48 -2.24 20.29
N LYS A 64 -6.60 -3.14 20.73
CA LYS A 64 -6.07 -3.09 22.10
C LYS A 64 -5.09 -1.93 22.23
N THR A 65 -5.63 -0.83 22.75
CA THR A 65 -4.87 0.39 23.09
C THR A 65 -5.52 1.08 24.30
N ALA A 66 -4.70 1.71 25.14
CA ALA A 66 -5.18 2.57 26.22
C ALA A 66 -5.35 4.03 25.77
N ASN A 67 -4.97 4.38 24.54
CA ASN A 67 -4.91 5.75 24.04
C ASN A 67 -5.98 5.99 22.97
N ALA A 68 -6.94 6.85 23.25
CA ALA A 68 -8.04 7.17 22.34
C ALA A 68 -7.56 7.81 21.01
N ASP A 69 -6.46 8.55 21.02
CA ASP A 69 -5.93 9.14 19.78
C ASP A 69 -5.19 8.10 18.94
N ALA A 70 -4.53 7.12 19.57
CA ALA A 70 -4.00 5.95 18.85
C ALA A 70 -5.10 5.20 18.11
N GLN A 71 -6.26 5.00 18.76
CA GLN A 71 -7.43 4.38 18.12
C GLN A 71 -7.91 5.20 16.91
N LYS A 72 -8.09 6.51 17.05
CA LYS A 72 -8.54 7.38 15.95
C LYS A 72 -7.59 7.38 14.75
N PHE A 73 -6.29 7.49 14.98
CA PHE A 73 -5.30 7.43 13.92
C PHE A 73 -5.23 6.03 13.28
N PHE A 74 -5.49 4.98 14.04
CA PHE A 74 -5.58 3.63 13.50
C PHE A 74 -6.80 3.47 12.57
N ASP A 75 -7.98 3.95 12.98
CA ASP A 75 -9.19 3.95 12.17
C ASP A 75 -9.01 4.75 10.87
N GLU A 76 -8.39 5.92 10.95
CA GLU A 76 -8.01 6.73 9.80
C GLU A 76 -7.05 5.96 8.87
N GLY A 77 -6.04 5.31 9.42
CA GLY A 77 -5.09 4.50 8.67
C GLY A 77 -5.78 3.37 7.89
N LEU A 78 -6.75 2.68 8.52
CA LEU A 78 -7.52 1.64 7.84
C LEU A 78 -8.44 2.21 6.74
N THR A 79 -9.10 3.33 7.01
CA THR A 79 -9.95 4.00 6.02
C THR A 79 -9.16 4.38 4.77
N LEU A 80 -7.99 4.97 4.95
CA LEU A 80 -7.08 5.33 3.86
C LEU A 80 -6.54 4.10 3.13
N LEU A 81 -6.24 3.02 3.85
CA LEU A 81 -5.80 1.76 3.28
C LEU A 81 -6.86 1.16 2.36
N TYR A 82 -8.11 1.11 2.81
CA TYR A 82 -9.23 0.65 1.99
C TYR A 82 -9.53 1.58 0.81
N GLY A 83 -9.24 2.88 0.94
CA GLY A 83 -9.28 3.87 -0.12
C GLY A 83 -8.06 3.84 -1.06
N PHE A 84 -7.16 2.87 -0.93
CA PHE A 84 -5.92 2.73 -1.71
C PHE A 84 -4.91 3.89 -1.55
N ASN A 85 -5.07 4.76 -0.55
CA ASN A 85 -4.10 5.80 -0.21
C ASN A 85 -3.07 5.25 0.79
N HIS A 86 -2.20 4.36 0.30
CA HIS A 86 -1.25 3.61 1.14
C HIS A 86 -0.21 4.51 1.83
N GLU A 87 0.20 5.61 1.19
CA GLU A 87 1.18 6.54 1.76
C GLU A 87 0.61 7.26 2.99
N GLU A 88 -0.57 7.86 2.88
CA GLU A 88 -1.21 8.53 4.01
C GLU A 88 -1.70 7.54 5.07
N SER A 89 -2.12 6.35 4.66
CA SER A 89 -2.43 5.24 5.57
C SER A 89 -1.23 4.89 6.46
N PHE A 90 -0.04 4.75 5.87
CA PHE A 90 1.19 4.49 6.62
C PHE A 90 1.47 5.59 7.64
N LYS A 91 1.36 6.86 7.25
CA LYS A 91 1.56 8.01 8.15
C LYS A 91 0.56 8.03 9.31
N SER A 92 -0.70 7.66 9.07
CA SER A 92 -1.71 7.56 10.12
C SER A 92 -1.40 6.42 11.11
N PHE A 93 -0.95 5.27 10.63
CA PHE A 93 -0.48 4.18 11.51
C PHE A 93 0.78 4.56 12.29
N GLU A 94 1.69 5.31 11.69
CA GLU A 94 2.88 5.83 12.38
C GLU A 94 2.49 6.79 13.51
N LEU A 95 1.53 7.68 13.27
CA LEU A 95 0.95 8.54 14.31
C LEU A 95 0.28 7.71 15.42
N ALA A 96 -0.49 6.69 15.07
CA ALA A 96 -1.09 5.79 16.05
C ALA A 96 -0.03 5.11 16.92
N ALA A 97 1.05 4.58 16.33
CA ALA A 97 2.18 3.99 17.04
C ALA A 97 2.89 4.98 17.97
N SER A 98 2.97 6.25 17.57
CA SER A 98 3.56 7.31 18.40
C SER A 98 2.72 7.66 19.63
N LYS A 99 1.39 7.46 19.55
CA LYS A 99 0.45 7.73 20.67
C LYS A 99 0.39 6.57 21.67
N ASP A 100 0.57 5.33 21.20
CA ASP A 100 0.67 4.15 22.06
C ASP A 100 1.75 3.20 21.52
N THR A 101 2.93 3.29 22.12
CA THR A 101 4.09 2.49 21.72
C THR A 101 3.97 1.01 22.10
N ALA A 102 3.03 0.64 22.96
CA ALA A 102 2.78 -0.75 23.38
C ALA A 102 1.79 -1.47 22.44
N ALA A 103 0.94 -0.72 21.72
CA ALA A 103 -0.07 -1.29 20.84
C ALA A 103 0.57 -2.01 19.63
N PRO A 104 0.21 -3.28 19.34
CA PRO A 104 0.77 -4.02 18.22
C PRO A 104 0.18 -3.60 16.86
N MET A 105 -1.11 -3.21 16.82
CA MET A 105 -1.85 -3.04 15.59
C MET A 105 -1.40 -1.87 14.71
N PRO A 106 -0.92 -0.74 15.23
CA PRO A 106 -0.34 0.30 14.38
C PRO A 106 0.87 -0.20 13.57
N HIS A 107 1.74 -0.99 14.15
CA HIS A 107 2.87 -1.60 13.44
C HIS A 107 2.43 -2.64 12.42
N TRP A 108 1.41 -3.45 12.72
CA TRP A 108 0.77 -4.34 11.75
C TRP A 108 0.17 -3.54 10.57
N GLY A 109 -0.48 -2.41 10.84
CA GLY A 109 -1.05 -1.52 9.83
C GLY A 109 0.02 -0.94 8.88
N MET A 110 1.14 -0.45 9.44
CA MET A 110 2.30 0.00 8.65
C MET A 110 2.85 -1.09 7.75
N ALA A 111 3.06 -2.30 8.28
CA ALA A 111 3.49 -3.44 7.48
C ALA A 111 2.50 -3.76 6.36
N LEU A 112 1.20 -3.71 6.64
CA LEU A 112 0.15 -3.99 5.67
C LEU A 112 0.12 -2.96 4.54
N ALA A 113 0.26 -1.66 4.85
CA ALA A 113 0.30 -0.56 3.88
C ALA A 113 1.50 -0.65 2.93
N LEU A 114 2.62 -1.18 3.39
CA LEU A 114 3.83 -1.41 2.59
C LEU A 114 3.76 -2.67 1.72
N GLY A 115 2.78 -3.52 1.93
CA GLY A 115 2.64 -4.78 1.21
C GLY A 115 2.17 -4.64 -0.23
N THR A 116 2.21 -5.77 -0.92
CA THR A 116 1.63 -5.91 -2.26
C THR A 116 0.11 -5.77 -2.19
N ASN A 117 -0.47 -5.03 -3.12
CA ASN A 117 -1.92 -4.91 -3.29
C ASN A 117 -2.36 -5.31 -4.71
N ILE A 118 -3.66 -5.17 -5.04
CA ILE A 118 -4.20 -5.57 -6.33
C ILE A 118 -3.62 -4.76 -7.50
N ASN A 119 -3.27 -3.50 -7.25
CA ASN A 119 -2.81 -2.55 -8.27
C ASN A 119 -1.27 -2.45 -8.34
N ASP A 120 -0.56 -2.97 -7.34
CA ASP A 120 0.87 -2.72 -7.19
C ASP A 120 1.59 -3.93 -6.58
N THR A 121 2.75 -4.24 -7.15
CA THR A 121 3.68 -5.24 -6.61
C THR A 121 4.76 -4.51 -5.81
N ALA A 122 4.83 -4.79 -4.52
CA ALA A 122 5.81 -4.14 -3.65
C ALA A 122 7.24 -4.49 -4.06
N PRO A 123 8.13 -3.51 -4.31
CA PRO A 123 9.54 -3.75 -4.56
C PRO A 123 10.24 -4.27 -3.29
N ALA A 124 11.41 -4.90 -3.46
CA ALA A 124 12.15 -5.55 -2.37
C ALA A 124 12.41 -4.64 -1.16
N ASP A 125 12.77 -3.38 -1.41
CA ASP A 125 13.06 -2.44 -0.31
C ASP A 125 11.80 -2.10 0.50
N ARG A 126 10.64 -1.98 -0.14
CA ARG A 126 9.38 -1.77 0.55
C ARG A 126 8.96 -3.02 1.34
N LEU A 127 9.22 -4.22 0.80
CA LEU A 127 8.99 -5.47 1.54
C LEU A 127 9.90 -5.60 2.76
N LYS A 128 11.15 -5.17 2.69
CA LYS A 128 12.08 -5.13 3.84
C LYS A 128 11.59 -4.18 4.93
N GLN A 129 11.09 -2.99 4.55
CA GLN A 129 10.48 -2.07 5.50
C GLN A 129 9.24 -2.69 6.16
N GLY A 130 8.37 -3.32 5.37
CA GLY A 130 7.19 -4.03 5.86
C GLY A 130 7.56 -5.14 6.85
N TYR A 131 8.61 -5.91 6.57
CA TYR A 131 9.14 -6.91 7.50
C TYR A 131 9.59 -6.28 8.84
N THR A 132 10.26 -5.12 8.80
CA THR A 132 10.71 -4.41 10.00
C THR A 132 9.53 -4.01 10.89
N HIS A 133 8.49 -3.41 10.30
CA HIS A 133 7.29 -3.03 11.05
C HIS A 133 6.53 -4.26 11.57
N LEU A 134 6.43 -5.32 10.78
CA LEU A 134 5.83 -6.56 11.24
C LEU A 134 6.59 -7.17 12.43
N ALA A 135 7.92 -7.13 12.43
CA ALA A 135 8.72 -7.58 13.56
C ALA A 135 8.41 -6.77 14.84
N GLU A 136 8.16 -5.47 14.72
CA GLU A 136 7.72 -4.63 15.84
C GLU A 136 6.30 -5.01 16.33
N ALA A 137 5.38 -5.34 15.42
CA ALA A 137 4.06 -5.87 15.79
C ALA A 137 4.19 -7.21 16.53
N GLN A 138 5.04 -8.12 16.05
CA GLN A 138 5.29 -9.42 16.68
C GLN A 138 5.88 -9.30 18.11
N LYS A 139 6.78 -8.37 18.34
CA LYS A 139 7.33 -8.10 19.70
C LYS A 139 6.25 -7.70 20.70
N ARG A 140 5.20 -7.02 20.22
CA ARG A 140 4.08 -6.50 21.03
C ARG A 140 2.86 -7.40 21.00
N LYS A 141 2.87 -8.49 20.23
CA LYS A 141 1.71 -9.32 19.91
C LYS A 141 0.92 -9.76 21.15
N ALA A 142 1.60 -10.08 22.25
CA ALA A 142 0.96 -10.52 23.50
C ALA A 142 0.03 -9.46 24.14
N ALA A 143 0.19 -8.18 23.79
CA ALA A 143 -0.70 -7.11 24.27
C ALA A 143 -1.99 -7.02 23.43
N GLY A 144 -2.06 -7.66 22.26
CA GLY A 144 -3.23 -7.69 21.39
C GLY A 144 -4.26 -8.73 21.79
N SER A 145 -5.51 -8.53 21.32
CA SER A 145 -6.57 -9.53 21.41
C SER A 145 -6.27 -10.77 20.55
N ASP A 146 -7.00 -11.85 20.74
CA ASP A 146 -6.81 -13.10 19.97
C ASP A 146 -6.92 -12.89 18.45
N VAL A 147 -7.83 -12.05 18.00
CA VAL A 147 -7.98 -11.73 16.57
C VAL A 147 -6.81 -10.90 16.07
N GLU A 148 -6.34 -9.93 16.84
CA GLU A 148 -5.17 -9.12 16.51
C GLU A 148 -3.89 -9.96 16.42
N GLN A 149 -3.70 -10.86 17.36
CA GLN A 149 -2.61 -11.84 17.32
C GLN A 149 -2.69 -12.70 16.05
N GLY A 150 -3.89 -13.17 15.71
CA GLY A 150 -4.14 -13.93 14.48
C GLY A 150 -3.84 -13.14 13.20
N LEU A 151 -4.20 -11.86 13.15
CA LEU A 151 -3.88 -10.96 12.04
C LEU A 151 -2.37 -10.76 11.87
N ILE A 152 -1.64 -10.58 12.97
CA ILE A 152 -0.19 -10.45 12.96
C ILE A 152 0.47 -11.75 12.47
N ASP A 153 0.02 -12.91 12.98
CA ASP A 153 0.55 -14.22 12.57
C ASP A 153 0.24 -14.55 11.10
N ALA A 154 -0.94 -14.16 10.61
CA ALA A 154 -1.28 -14.29 9.20
C ALA A 154 -0.36 -13.42 8.34
N LEU A 155 -0.19 -12.13 8.68
CA LEU A 155 0.66 -11.22 7.91
C LEU A 155 2.13 -11.67 7.91
N ALA A 156 2.58 -12.36 8.96
CA ALA A 156 3.93 -12.92 9.05
C ALA A 156 4.22 -13.97 7.95
N LYS A 157 3.20 -14.57 7.33
CA LYS A 157 3.38 -15.47 6.20
C LYS A 157 3.81 -14.76 4.91
N ARG A 158 3.52 -13.46 4.81
CA ARG A 158 3.85 -12.63 3.63
C ARG A 158 5.29 -12.14 3.62
N TYR A 159 5.88 -11.92 4.79
CA TYR A 159 7.16 -11.21 4.93
C TYR A 159 8.30 -12.11 5.37
N VAL A 160 9.48 -11.85 4.82
CA VAL A 160 10.76 -12.43 5.22
C VAL A 160 11.82 -11.34 5.26
N ALA A 161 12.88 -11.53 6.04
CA ALA A 161 13.95 -10.54 6.21
C ALA A 161 14.67 -10.21 4.89
N ASP A 162 14.89 -11.23 4.06
CA ASP A 162 15.41 -11.07 2.70
C ASP A 162 14.34 -11.52 1.69
N PRO A 163 13.66 -10.59 1.01
CA PRO A 163 12.53 -10.88 0.13
C PRO A 163 12.94 -11.47 -1.23
N THR A 164 14.03 -12.22 -1.28
CA THR A 164 14.38 -13.04 -2.44
C THR A 164 13.43 -14.23 -2.60
N GLY A 165 13.38 -14.80 -3.79
CA GLY A 165 12.51 -15.93 -4.10
C GLY A 165 11.05 -15.55 -4.40
N ASP A 166 10.21 -16.57 -4.50
CA ASP A 166 8.85 -16.42 -5.02
C ASP A 166 7.90 -15.74 -4.02
N GLN A 167 7.58 -14.47 -4.32
CA GLN A 167 6.60 -13.69 -3.55
C GLN A 167 5.21 -14.31 -3.62
N MET A 168 4.83 -14.99 -4.71
CA MET A 168 3.50 -15.60 -4.85
C MET A 168 3.28 -16.75 -3.88
N VAL A 169 4.32 -17.49 -3.53
CA VAL A 169 4.23 -18.53 -2.48
C VAL A 169 3.87 -17.90 -1.14
N ARG A 170 4.51 -16.80 -0.80
CA ARG A 170 4.23 -16.07 0.46
C ARG A 170 2.84 -15.42 0.48
N GLU A 171 2.39 -14.86 -0.66
CA GLU A 171 1.03 -14.33 -0.79
C GLU A 171 -0.04 -15.41 -0.62
N ARG A 172 0.19 -16.62 -1.15
CA ARG A 172 -0.71 -17.76 -0.93
C ARG A 172 -0.75 -18.18 0.53
N ALA A 173 0.41 -18.30 1.17
CA ALA A 173 0.50 -18.66 2.58
C ALA A 173 -0.22 -17.64 3.48
N TYR A 174 -0.10 -16.34 3.17
CA TYR A 174 -0.86 -15.28 3.84
C TYR A 174 -2.37 -15.45 3.62
N SER A 175 -2.80 -15.64 2.38
CA SER A 175 -4.22 -15.81 2.05
C SER A 175 -4.84 -17.04 2.75
N ASP A 176 -4.10 -18.14 2.82
CA ASP A 176 -4.56 -19.35 3.50
C ASP A 176 -4.65 -19.14 5.01
N ALA A 177 -3.69 -18.43 5.60
CA ALA A 177 -3.74 -18.05 7.02
C ALA A 177 -4.92 -17.12 7.33
N MET A 178 -5.22 -16.14 6.46
CA MET A 178 -6.38 -15.27 6.59
C MET A 178 -7.70 -16.06 6.45
N ALA A 179 -7.78 -17.02 5.54
CA ALA A 179 -8.95 -17.89 5.41
C ALA A 179 -9.17 -18.78 6.65
N ALA A 180 -8.10 -19.25 7.28
CA ALA A 180 -8.17 -19.98 8.54
C ALA A 180 -8.64 -19.05 9.70
N LEU A 181 -8.12 -17.81 9.73
CA LEU A 181 -8.52 -16.81 10.72
C LEU A 181 -10.01 -16.46 10.62
N ALA A 182 -10.53 -16.29 9.40
CA ALA A 182 -11.95 -16.02 9.17
C ALA A 182 -12.87 -17.16 9.67
N LYS A 183 -12.42 -18.41 9.62
CA LYS A 183 -13.17 -19.53 10.20
C LYS A 183 -13.18 -19.48 11.73
N LYS A 184 -12.10 -18.99 12.35
CA LYS A 184 -12.00 -18.83 13.81
C LYS A 184 -12.82 -17.64 14.32
N PHE A 185 -12.94 -16.58 13.53
CA PHE A 185 -13.64 -15.34 13.86
C PHE A 185 -14.65 -14.99 12.75
N PRO A 186 -15.75 -15.78 12.62
CA PRO A 186 -16.69 -15.65 11.50
C PRO A 186 -17.45 -14.31 11.49
N ASP A 187 -17.60 -13.67 12.64
CA ASP A 187 -18.31 -12.41 12.80
C ASP A 187 -17.42 -11.17 12.61
N ASP A 188 -16.10 -11.36 12.41
CA ASP A 188 -15.18 -10.26 12.15
C ASP A 188 -15.22 -9.87 10.65
N LEU A 189 -15.93 -8.77 10.35
CA LEU A 189 -16.13 -8.29 9.00
C LEU A 189 -14.84 -7.83 8.32
N ASP A 190 -13.88 -7.31 9.08
CA ASP A 190 -12.58 -6.89 8.51
C ASP A 190 -11.75 -8.10 8.08
N VAL A 191 -11.74 -9.15 8.90
CA VAL A 191 -11.08 -10.40 8.50
C VAL A 191 -11.73 -10.98 7.25
N ALA A 192 -13.06 -11.00 7.17
CA ALA A 192 -13.81 -11.49 6.02
C ALA A 192 -13.54 -10.65 4.75
N THR A 193 -13.50 -9.33 4.87
CA THR A 193 -13.20 -8.40 3.77
C THR A 193 -11.79 -8.63 3.21
N ARG A 194 -10.80 -8.84 4.07
CA ARG A 194 -9.42 -9.11 3.65
C ARG A 194 -9.28 -10.44 2.92
N VAL A 195 -9.98 -11.48 3.37
CA VAL A 195 -10.01 -12.77 2.65
C VAL A 195 -10.56 -12.59 1.24
N SER A 196 -11.60 -11.77 1.08
CA SER A 196 -12.20 -11.49 -0.23
C SER A 196 -11.24 -10.72 -1.15
N ALA A 197 -10.57 -9.69 -0.64
CA ALA A 197 -9.57 -8.92 -1.38
C ALA A 197 -8.38 -9.80 -1.85
N ASP A 198 -7.90 -10.70 -1.00
CA ASP A 198 -6.82 -11.62 -1.35
C ASP A 198 -7.23 -12.67 -2.40
N ARG A 199 -8.48 -13.11 -2.40
CA ARG A 199 -9.02 -13.99 -3.45
C ARG A 199 -9.08 -13.28 -4.79
N ILE A 200 -9.62 -12.06 -4.85
CA ILE A 200 -9.67 -11.24 -6.07
C ILE A 200 -8.26 -11.04 -6.61
N LYS A 201 -7.29 -10.71 -5.77
CA LYS A 201 -5.89 -10.55 -6.16
C LYS A 201 -5.31 -11.82 -6.83
N ARG A 202 -5.63 -13.01 -6.32
CA ARG A 202 -5.19 -14.28 -6.90
C ARG A 202 -5.82 -14.56 -8.26
N ASP A 203 -7.10 -14.22 -8.41
CA ASP A 203 -7.86 -14.52 -9.62
C ASP A 203 -7.53 -13.56 -10.77
N VAL A 204 -7.19 -12.30 -10.45
CA VAL A 204 -6.87 -11.25 -11.44
C VAL A 204 -5.43 -11.34 -11.96
N ARG A 205 -4.50 -11.87 -11.18
CA ARG A 205 -3.11 -12.10 -11.66
C ARG A 205 -3.01 -13.46 -12.33
N PRO A 206 -2.87 -13.52 -13.68
CA PRO A 206 -2.65 -14.77 -14.38
C PRO A 206 -1.41 -15.48 -13.80
N ARG A 207 -1.46 -16.79 -13.72
CA ARG A 207 -0.26 -17.60 -13.50
C ARG A 207 0.69 -17.27 -14.64
N GLU A 208 1.69 -16.44 -14.40
CA GLU A 208 2.84 -16.38 -15.31
C GLU A 208 3.36 -17.81 -15.37
N ALA A 209 3.38 -18.33 -16.60
CA ALA A 209 3.68 -19.72 -16.87
C ALA A 209 5.06 -20.09 -16.28
N ALA A 210 5.07 -21.17 -15.52
CA ALA A 210 6.29 -21.82 -15.10
C ALA A 210 7.07 -22.35 -16.29
#